data_68bce11ecb2ca8ef5490968be39a1717
#
_entry.id   68bce11ecb2ca8ef5490968be39a1717
#
_cell.length_a   1.000
_cell.length_b   1.000
_cell.length_c   1.000
_cell.angle_alpha   90.00
_cell.angle_beta   90.00
_cell.angle_gamma   90.00
#
_symmetry.space_group_name_H-M   'P 1'
#
loop_
_entity.id
_entity.type
_entity.pdbx_description
1 polymer ?
#
loop_
_entity_poly.entity_id
_entity_poly.type
_entity_poly.pdbx_seq_one_letter_code
_entity_poly.pdbx_strand_id
1 'polypeptide(L)'
;MRKTMSHTVLTPRNPATLYDSTPNAYSQLMLVAPGCRWVFVSGQGGDNPDGSFSADFRTQAEAAFRNIGLALEAAGASCADVAKITVLIVDHDMEKLRIMQAAQRLLFGPHHPAATLIPVPCLALPQMQIEIEAIAALAPAP
;
A
#
# COMPACT_ATOMS: atom_id res chain seq x y z
N MET A 1 30.41 -18.51 16.45
CA MET A 1 28.98 -18.21 16.16
C MET A 1 28.92 -16.93 15.34
N ARG A 2 28.73 -17.02 14.03
CA ARG A 2 28.55 -15.82 13.19
C ARG A 2 27.13 -15.29 13.45
N LYS A 3 27.06 -14.12 14.07
CA LYS A 3 25.82 -13.37 14.21
C LYS A 3 25.34 -13.05 12.78
N THR A 4 24.34 -13.77 12.28
CA THR A 4 23.64 -13.36 11.05
C THR A 4 23.03 -12.00 11.31
N MET A 5 23.65 -10.95 10.78
CA MET A 5 23.05 -9.63 10.74
C MET A 5 21.80 -9.77 9.85
N SER A 6 20.63 -9.71 10.47
CA SER A 6 19.38 -9.54 9.75
C SER A 6 19.47 -8.22 8.99
N HIS A 7 19.77 -8.29 7.68
CA HIS A 7 19.74 -7.10 6.84
C HIS A 7 18.28 -6.70 6.65
N THR A 8 17.88 -5.64 7.32
CA THR A 8 16.57 -5.01 7.11
C THR A 8 16.49 -4.54 5.67
N VAL A 9 15.55 -5.08 4.90
CA VAL A 9 15.38 -4.74 3.47
C VAL A 9 14.85 -3.32 3.32
N LEU A 10 13.90 -2.91 4.16
CA LEU A 10 13.27 -1.59 4.13
C LEU A 10 13.68 -0.78 5.35
N THR A 11 14.00 0.49 5.13
CA THR A 11 14.28 1.45 6.21
C THR A 11 13.49 2.73 5.98
N PRO A 12 12.45 3.01 6.79
CA PRO A 12 11.72 4.26 6.70
C PRO A 12 12.56 5.44 7.19
N ARG A 13 12.35 6.61 6.59
CA ARG A 13 12.96 7.86 7.01
C ARG A 13 11.92 8.98 7.02
N ASN A 14 11.88 9.69 8.11
CA ASN A 14 11.00 10.85 8.31
C ASN A 14 11.87 12.02 8.82
N PRO A 15 12.55 12.74 7.91
CA PRO A 15 13.45 13.82 8.31
C PRO A 15 12.67 14.97 8.97
N ALA A 16 13.26 15.57 10.02
CA ALA A 16 12.63 16.67 10.76
C ALA A 16 12.40 17.93 9.90
N THR A 17 13.03 17.99 8.73
CA THR A 17 12.86 19.09 7.76
C THR A 17 11.57 18.99 6.93
N LEU A 18 10.88 17.85 6.99
CA LEU A 18 9.61 17.61 6.31
C LEU A 18 8.47 17.49 7.32
N TYR A 19 7.25 17.63 6.80
CA TYR A 19 6.04 17.37 7.59
C TYR A 19 6.06 15.97 8.21
N ASP A 20 5.67 15.86 9.49
CA ASP A 20 5.54 14.56 10.14
C ASP A 20 4.36 13.79 9.55
N SER A 21 4.67 12.74 8.80
CA SER A 21 3.69 11.92 8.11
C SER A 21 3.14 10.75 8.96
N THR A 22 3.74 10.49 10.12
CA THR A 22 3.38 9.33 10.94
C THR A 22 1.91 9.30 11.39
N PRO A 23 1.27 10.44 11.73
CA PRO A 23 -0.17 10.44 12.04
C PRO A 23 -1.05 10.05 10.86
N ASN A 24 -0.55 10.17 9.63
CA ASN A 24 -1.26 9.84 8.39
C ASN A 24 -0.89 8.46 7.82
N ALA A 25 -0.20 7.63 8.62
CA ALA A 25 0.12 6.24 8.32
C ALA A 25 1.01 6.02 7.07
N TYR A 26 1.88 6.98 6.73
CA TYR A 26 2.89 6.79 5.69
C TYR A 26 4.26 7.34 6.13
N SER A 27 5.31 6.89 5.46
CA SER A 27 6.66 7.39 5.61
C SER A 27 7.03 8.34 4.49
N GLN A 28 7.80 9.38 4.79
CA GLN A 28 8.28 10.34 3.77
C GLN A 28 9.21 9.67 2.76
N LEU A 29 10.05 8.75 3.23
CA LEU A 29 11.01 8.01 2.43
C LEU A 29 11.01 6.55 2.85
N MET A 30 11.31 5.68 1.91
CA MET A 30 11.59 4.28 2.18
C MET A 30 12.87 3.90 1.46
N LEU A 31 13.94 3.66 2.22
CA LEU A 31 15.19 3.15 1.68
C LEU A 31 15.08 1.66 1.49
N VAL A 32 15.57 1.17 0.36
CA VAL A 32 15.55 -0.24 0.00
C VAL A 32 16.99 -0.74 -0.12
N ALA A 33 17.30 -1.84 0.57
CA ALA A 33 18.63 -2.44 0.54
C ALA A 33 18.98 -2.96 -0.87
N PRO A 34 20.27 -2.94 -1.25
CA PRO A 34 20.69 -3.49 -2.54
C PRO A 34 20.49 -5.00 -2.61
N GLY A 35 20.34 -5.53 -3.84
CA GLY A 35 20.23 -6.96 -4.09
C GLY A 35 18.90 -7.59 -3.72
N CYS A 36 17.89 -6.81 -3.33
CA CYS A 36 16.56 -7.31 -3.02
C CYS A 36 15.82 -7.79 -4.29
N ARG A 37 14.82 -8.65 -4.06
CA ARG A 37 13.87 -9.06 -5.10
C ARG A 37 12.65 -8.15 -5.06
N TRP A 38 12.32 -7.55 -6.19
CA TRP A 38 11.18 -6.65 -6.30
C TRP A 38 9.89 -7.40 -6.60
N VAL A 39 8.80 -6.93 -6.01
CA VAL A 39 7.42 -7.36 -6.31
C VAL A 39 6.62 -6.14 -6.72
N PHE A 40 6.12 -6.14 -7.94
CA PHE A 40 5.25 -5.10 -8.47
C PHE A 40 3.83 -5.62 -8.47
N VAL A 41 2.98 -5.07 -7.61
CA VAL A 41 1.56 -5.42 -7.54
C VAL A 41 0.79 -4.45 -8.43
N SER A 42 0.10 -4.98 -9.42
CA SER A 42 -0.79 -4.20 -10.29
C SER A 42 -1.87 -3.49 -9.49
N GLY A 43 -2.44 -2.45 -10.05
CA GLY A 43 -3.57 -1.76 -9.45
C GLY A 43 -4.68 -2.73 -9.05
N GLN A 44 -5.08 -2.68 -7.78
CA GLN A 44 -6.16 -3.47 -7.21
C GLN A 44 -7.33 -2.56 -6.90
N GLY A 45 -8.47 -2.84 -7.49
CA GLY A 45 -9.74 -2.20 -7.12
C GLY A 45 -10.41 -2.92 -5.96
N GLY A 46 -11.55 -2.40 -5.56
CA GLY A 46 -12.39 -3.00 -4.53
C GLY A 46 -13.37 -4.05 -5.06
N ASP A 47 -12.96 -4.78 -6.11
CA ASP A 47 -13.77 -5.86 -6.68
C ASP A 47 -13.85 -7.07 -5.76
N ASN A 48 -15.02 -7.68 -5.76
CA ASN A 48 -15.25 -8.98 -5.15
C ASN A 48 -14.72 -10.09 -6.07
N PRO A 49 -14.53 -11.34 -5.57
CA PRO A 49 -14.06 -12.44 -6.39
C PRO A 49 -14.91 -12.73 -7.64
N ASP A 50 -16.19 -12.38 -7.63
CA ASP A 50 -17.09 -12.50 -8.79
C ASP A 50 -17.00 -11.33 -9.77
N GLY A 51 -16.14 -10.34 -9.50
CA GLY A 51 -15.96 -9.15 -10.32
C GLY A 51 -16.96 -8.02 -10.04
N SER A 52 -17.86 -8.18 -9.06
CA SER A 52 -18.79 -7.12 -8.66
C SER A 52 -18.13 -6.10 -7.73
N PHE A 53 -18.72 -4.90 -7.67
CA PHE A 53 -18.29 -3.81 -6.79
C PHE A 53 -19.44 -3.35 -5.90
N SER A 54 -19.16 -3.08 -4.64
CA SER A 54 -20.07 -2.33 -3.78
C SER A 54 -20.15 -0.87 -4.23
N ALA A 55 -21.32 -0.25 -4.13
CA ALA A 55 -21.47 1.18 -4.34
C ALA A 55 -20.90 2.01 -3.17
N ASP A 56 -20.66 1.40 -2.02
CA ASP A 56 -20.14 2.04 -0.82
C ASP A 56 -18.61 2.18 -0.90
N PHE A 57 -18.09 3.41 -0.79
CA PHE A 57 -16.66 3.70 -0.89
C PHE A 57 -15.84 2.97 0.20
N ARG A 58 -16.33 2.93 1.44
CA ARG A 58 -15.63 2.23 2.53
C ARG A 58 -15.45 0.75 2.20
N THR A 59 -16.50 0.11 1.74
CA THR A 59 -16.45 -1.31 1.35
C THR A 59 -15.47 -1.53 0.21
N GLN A 60 -15.45 -0.65 -0.81
CA GLN A 60 -14.47 -0.73 -1.88
C GLN A 60 -13.03 -0.52 -1.38
N ALA A 61 -12.81 0.47 -0.50
CA ALA A 61 -11.48 0.76 0.02
C ALA A 61 -10.92 -0.43 0.84
N GLU A 62 -11.73 -0.99 1.72
CA GLU A 62 -11.33 -2.16 2.51
C GLU A 62 -11.05 -3.37 1.61
N ALA A 63 -11.86 -3.58 0.58
CA ALA A 63 -11.64 -4.66 -0.39
C ALA A 63 -10.37 -4.45 -1.22
N ALA A 64 -10.09 -3.23 -1.67
CA ALA A 64 -8.90 -2.90 -2.44
C ALA A 64 -7.62 -3.18 -1.63
N PHE A 65 -7.56 -2.75 -0.37
CA PHE A 65 -6.43 -3.06 0.50
C PHE A 65 -6.31 -4.56 0.79
N ARG A 66 -7.42 -5.25 1.01
CA ARG A 66 -7.41 -6.72 1.16
C ARG A 66 -6.85 -7.41 -0.08
N ASN A 67 -7.22 -6.94 -1.27
CA ASN A 67 -6.72 -7.49 -2.53
C ASN A 67 -5.21 -7.27 -2.69
N ILE A 68 -4.67 -6.13 -2.24
CA ILE A 68 -3.22 -5.92 -2.14
C ILE A 68 -2.58 -6.99 -1.25
N GLY A 69 -3.15 -7.24 -0.06
CA GLY A 69 -2.65 -8.28 0.86
C GLY A 69 -2.64 -9.66 0.23
N LEU A 70 -3.70 -10.03 -0.50
CA LEU A 70 -3.79 -11.32 -1.20
C LEU A 70 -2.75 -11.44 -2.32
N ALA A 71 -2.51 -10.38 -3.07
CA ALA A 71 -1.49 -10.37 -4.11
C ALA A 71 -0.08 -10.52 -3.53
N LEU A 72 0.22 -9.84 -2.42
CA LEU A 72 1.49 -9.98 -1.71
C LEU A 72 1.70 -11.41 -1.20
N GLU A 73 0.68 -11.99 -0.58
CA GLU A 73 0.72 -13.39 -0.10
C GLU A 73 1.04 -14.37 -1.23
N ALA A 74 0.43 -14.19 -2.40
CA ALA A 74 0.71 -15.02 -3.58
C ALA A 74 2.17 -14.93 -4.05
N ALA A 75 2.85 -13.81 -3.77
CA ALA A 75 4.27 -13.61 -4.08
C ALA A 75 5.21 -14.08 -2.96
N GLY A 76 4.68 -14.62 -1.86
CA GLY A 76 5.48 -14.95 -0.67
C GLY A 76 5.92 -13.71 0.11
N ALA A 77 5.27 -12.58 -0.11
CA ALA A 77 5.52 -11.33 0.59
C ALA A 77 4.48 -11.07 1.68
N SER A 78 4.74 -10.09 2.51
CA SER A 78 3.81 -9.58 3.52
C SER A 78 3.63 -8.06 3.37
N CYS A 79 2.69 -7.52 4.11
CA CYS A 79 2.47 -6.06 4.14
C CYS A 79 3.71 -5.30 4.63
N ALA A 80 4.53 -5.91 5.51
CA ALA A 80 5.77 -5.32 6.00
C ALA A 80 6.86 -5.19 4.92
N ASP A 81 6.70 -5.86 3.79
CA ASP A 81 7.64 -5.80 2.66
C ASP A 81 7.30 -4.69 1.65
N VAL A 82 6.20 -3.97 1.86
CA VAL A 82 5.76 -2.91 0.93
C VAL A 82 6.59 -1.65 1.14
N ALA A 83 7.28 -1.23 0.08
CA ALA A 83 8.08 0.00 0.07
C ALA A 83 7.23 1.22 -0.29
N LYS A 84 6.33 1.08 -1.26
CA LYS A 84 5.54 2.18 -1.82
C LYS A 84 4.14 1.72 -2.19
N ILE A 85 3.16 2.57 -1.91
CA ILE A 85 1.81 2.46 -2.48
C ILE A 85 1.46 3.74 -3.23
N THR A 86 0.66 3.61 -4.27
CA THR A 86 -0.04 4.72 -4.92
C THR A 86 -1.54 4.44 -4.84
N VAL A 87 -2.29 5.42 -4.36
CA VAL A 87 -3.74 5.32 -4.18
C VAL A 87 -4.42 6.30 -5.13
N LEU A 88 -5.30 5.79 -5.99
CA LEU A 88 -6.10 6.56 -6.92
C LEU A 88 -7.54 6.60 -6.44
N ILE A 89 -8.14 7.79 -6.33
CA ILE A 89 -9.51 7.95 -5.82
C ILE A 89 -10.31 8.84 -6.78
N VAL A 90 -11.49 8.36 -7.15
CA VAL A 90 -12.48 9.14 -7.92
C VAL A 90 -13.31 9.99 -6.97
N ASP A 91 -13.60 11.23 -7.36
CA ASP A 91 -14.36 12.20 -6.53
C ASP A 91 -13.80 12.31 -5.11
N HIS A 92 -12.50 12.57 -5.00
CA HIS A 92 -11.81 12.65 -3.73
C HIS A 92 -12.33 13.81 -2.87
N ASP A 93 -12.50 13.54 -1.57
CA ASP A 93 -12.81 14.53 -0.53
C ASP A 93 -12.15 14.11 0.79
N MET A 94 -12.31 14.92 1.84
CA MET A 94 -11.68 14.67 3.14
C MET A 94 -12.30 13.47 3.87
N GLU A 95 -13.56 13.14 3.61
CA GLU A 95 -14.19 11.95 4.17
C GLU A 95 -13.59 10.68 3.56
N LYS A 96 -13.44 10.64 2.24
CA LYS A 96 -12.77 9.53 1.55
C LYS A 96 -11.32 9.37 2.00
N LEU A 97 -10.60 10.48 2.25
CA LEU A 97 -9.25 10.42 2.81
C LEU A 97 -9.24 9.69 4.15
N ARG A 98 -10.13 10.04 5.08
CA ARG A 98 -10.20 9.38 6.40
C ARG A 98 -10.55 7.90 6.29
N ILE A 99 -11.52 7.57 5.43
CA ILE A 99 -11.91 6.17 5.19
C ILE A 99 -10.74 5.37 4.62
N MET A 100 -10.06 5.91 3.62
CA MET A 100 -8.90 5.27 3.01
C MET A 100 -7.77 5.06 4.01
N GLN A 101 -7.45 6.06 4.82
CA GLN A 101 -6.41 5.94 5.86
C GLN A 101 -6.76 4.88 6.90
N ALA A 102 -8.03 4.77 7.30
CA ALA A 102 -8.47 3.73 8.22
C ALA A 102 -8.30 2.33 7.62
N ALA A 103 -8.69 2.14 6.36
CA ALA A 103 -8.50 0.88 5.64
C ALA A 103 -7.01 0.53 5.46
N GLN A 104 -6.17 1.53 5.17
CA GLN A 104 -4.72 1.37 5.08
C GLN A 104 -4.13 0.87 6.42
N ARG A 105 -4.53 1.46 7.54
CA ARG A 105 -4.06 1.03 8.87
C ARG A 105 -4.47 -0.39 9.21
N LEU A 106 -5.66 -0.83 8.80
CA LEU A 106 -6.10 -2.20 9.00
C LEU A 106 -5.18 -3.21 8.31
N LEU A 107 -4.71 -2.91 7.10
CA LEU A 107 -3.83 -3.80 6.36
C LEU A 107 -2.39 -3.75 6.89
N PHE A 108 -1.83 -2.54 7.00
CA PHE A 108 -0.40 -2.36 7.25
C PHE A 108 -0.03 -2.36 8.74
N GLY A 109 -0.99 -2.11 9.63
CA GLY A 109 -0.70 -2.01 11.07
C GLY A 109 0.38 -0.96 11.36
N PRO A 110 1.47 -1.32 12.06
CA PRO A 110 2.53 -0.38 12.41
C PRO A 110 3.47 -0.06 11.23
N HIS A 111 3.39 -0.78 10.12
CA HIS A 111 4.22 -0.52 8.93
C HIS A 111 3.64 0.64 8.12
N HIS A 112 4.46 1.66 7.87
CA HIS A 112 4.07 2.84 7.11
C HIS A 112 4.88 2.91 5.81
N PRO A 113 4.37 2.39 4.67
CA PRO A 113 5.05 2.53 3.40
C PRO A 113 5.11 3.99 2.95
N ALA A 114 6.02 4.32 2.04
CA ALA A 114 5.92 5.56 1.31
C ALA A 114 4.61 5.55 0.50
N ALA A 115 3.91 6.69 0.42
CA ALA A 115 2.59 6.73 -0.21
C ALA A 115 2.36 8.02 -0.96
N THR A 116 1.59 7.94 -2.05
CA THR A 116 1.06 9.09 -2.78
C THR A 116 -0.41 8.82 -3.09
N LEU A 117 -1.28 9.81 -2.82
CA LEU A 117 -2.68 9.78 -3.21
C LEU A 117 -2.89 10.72 -4.38
N ILE A 118 -3.54 10.23 -5.44
CA ILE A 118 -3.83 10.98 -6.66
C ILE A 118 -5.33 10.92 -6.93
N PRO A 119 -6.06 12.03 -6.82
CA PRO A 119 -7.43 12.10 -7.33
C PRO A 119 -7.43 11.93 -8.85
N VAL A 120 -8.35 11.14 -9.36
CA VAL A 120 -8.49 10.86 -10.79
C VAL A 120 -9.95 11.06 -11.23
N PRO A 121 -10.21 11.44 -12.49
CA PRO A 121 -11.58 11.64 -12.98
C PRO A 121 -12.36 10.33 -13.12
N CYS A 122 -11.70 9.23 -13.40
CA CYS A 122 -12.29 7.90 -13.54
C CYS A 122 -11.21 6.82 -13.42
N LEU A 123 -11.64 5.59 -13.28
CA LEU A 123 -10.81 4.40 -13.33
C LEU A 123 -11.23 3.51 -14.50
N ALA A 124 -10.64 2.33 -14.63
CA ALA A 124 -10.87 1.45 -15.78
C ALA A 124 -12.34 1.06 -15.97
N LEU A 125 -13.08 0.90 -14.85
CA LEU A 125 -14.51 0.57 -14.88
C LEU A 125 -15.32 1.67 -14.20
N PRO A 126 -16.54 1.98 -14.69
CA PRO A 126 -17.35 3.09 -14.16
C PRO A 126 -17.69 2.97 -12.68
N GLN A 127 -17.82 1.76 -12.15
CA GLN A 127 -18.16 1.52 -10.75
C GLN A 127 -16.96 1.58 -9.79
N MET A 128 -15.75 1.63 -10.32
CA MET A 128 -14.55 1.74 -9.47
C MET A 128 -14.42 3.14 -8.88
N GLN A 129 -14.25 3.21 -7.57
CA GLN A 129 -14.05 4.46 -6.85
C GLN A 129 -12.63 4.62 -6.29
N ILE A 130 -11.89 3.51 -6.18
CA ILE A 130 -10.52 3.45 -5.66
C ILE A 130 -9.73 2.38 -6.37
N GLU A 131 -8.44 2.63 -6.56
CA GLU A 131 -7.46 1.65 -7.03
C GLU A 131 -6.14 1.88 -6.30
N ILE A 132 -5.46 0.80 -5.95
CA ILE A 132 -4.21 0.85 -5.19
C ILE A 132 -3.19 -0.04 -5.89
N GLU A 133 -1.99 0.48 -6.15
CA GLU A 133 -0.84 -0.31 -6.56
C GLU A 133 0.22 -0.32 -5.47
N ALA A 134 1.07 -1.32 -5.46
CA ALA A 134 2.13 -1.46 -4.47
C ALA A 134 3.43 -1.95 -5.10
N ILE A 135 4.54 -1.52 -4.51
CA ILE A 135 5.88 -2.04 -4.80
C ILE A 135 6.42 -2.58 -3.49
N ALA A 136 6.78 -3.86 -3.48
CA ALA A 136 7.39 -4.51 -2.32
C ALA A 136 8.80 -5.00 -2.65
N ALA A 137 9.59 -5.22 -1.62
CA ALA A 137 10.95 -5.70 -1.73
C ALA A 137 11.18 -6.83 -0.73
N LEU A 138 11.64 -7.96 -1.24
CA LEU A 138 11.99 -9.14 -0.45
C LEU A 138 13.51 -9.28 -0.34
N ALA A 139 13.98 -9.91 0.74
CA ALA A 139 15.37 -10.28 0.86
C ALA A 139 15.82 -11.12 -0.35
N PRO A 140 17.12 -11.09 -0.71
CA PRO A 140 17.64 -11.95 -1.76
C PRO A 140 17.25 -13.41 -1.52
N ALA A 141 17.05 -14.15 -2.63
CA ALA A 141 16.84 -15.60 -2.52
C ALA A 141 18.03 -16.28 -1.83
N PRO A 142 17.80 -17.33 -1.03
CA PRO A 142 18.87 -18.07 -0.36
C PRO A 142 19.80 -18.78 -1.34
#